data_7b136711d34449ff6357a9b539b0d8c9
#
_entry.id   7b136711d34449ff6357a9b539b0d8c9
#
_cell.length_a   1.000
_cell.length_b   1.000
_cell.length_c   1.000
_cell.angle_alpha   90.00
_cell.angle_beta   90.00
_cell.angle_gamma   90.00
#
_symmetry.space_group_name_H-M   'P 1'
#
loop_
_entity.id
_entity.type
_entity.pdbx_description
1 polymer ?
#
loop_
_entity_poly.entity_id
_entity_poly.type
_entity_poly.pdbx_seq_one_letter_code
_entity_poly.pdbx_strand_id
1 'polypeptide(L)'
;MALTAYPFDAQAVTEQQYGDLFGSVAQSGILGAPTANNFKVTAAGSSMNLTVTSVSGASRALLRGHALLMTTSETVTIPAANTSARVDLVVLRLDYAANSIGPAVRQGTAGSSSAPAPVWGTGGIYEIPLASVAVGANVTTISSANITDLRRFTGPTSGVWTTAARPTAPLSFGYNTTLQRWEFTLDGTTWSDIGYVDLSDGTQVTGTLPVSRGGTGYTTLQALSTALGLGTIGQPIPVANGGTGQTTLQGLRTALGLGTIGAPLPLNLGGTGQTTAAGLSNALGLGNTTTGAIPISRGGTGQTTLQGLSTALGLGTIGQPIPVANGGTGATNRDGIRTAIDLRVTPSNPGHAVGRIWLKTS
;
A
#
# COMPACT_ATOMS: atom_id res chain seq x y z
N MET A 1 30.29 26.06 -40.87
CA MET A 1 29.37 26.05 -39.72
C MET A 1 29.98 27.03 -38.73
N ALA A 2 29.25 28.11 -38.36
CA ALA A 2 29.72 29.03 -37.33
C ALA A 2 29.32 28.47 -35.98
N LEU A 3 30.30 28.25 -35.10
CA LEU A 3 30.07 27.89 -33.70
C LEU A 3 29.94 29.15 -32.86
N THR A 4 28.90 29.25 -32.06
CA THR A 4 28.72 30.35 -31.11
C THR A 4 28.62 29.75 -29.71
N ALA A 5 29.51 30.14 -28.81
CA ALA A 5 29.53 29.73 -27.44
C ALA A 5 29.37 30.95 -26.52
N TYR A 6 28.64 30.79 -25.42
CA TYR A 6 28.35 31.84 -24.44
C TYR A 6 28.02 31.21 -23.07
N PRO A 7 28.14 31.90 -21.93
CA PRO A 7 28.79 33.21 -21.78
C PRO A 7 30.32 33.04 -21.62
N PHE A 8 31.08 33.93 -22.18
CA PHE A 8 32.53 34.06 -21.94
C PHE A 8 32.85 35.48 -21.46
N ASP A 9 34.01 35.64 -20.83
CA ASP A 9 34.48 36.92 -20.38
C ASP A 9 34.67 37.90 -21.58
N ALA A 10 34.26 39.16 -21.34
CA ALA A 10 34.27 40.23 -22.36
C ALA A 10 33.35 39.98 -23.60
N GLN A 11 32.42 39.04 -23.53
CA GLN A 11 31.42 38.80 -24.59
C GLN A 11 30.06 39.36 -24.23
N ALA A 12 29.45 40.17 -25.09
CA ALA A 12 28.05 40.57 -24.95
C ALA A 12 27.13 39.36 -25.19
N VAL A 13 26.26 39.10 -24.24
CA VAL A 13 25.24 38.04 -24.33
C VAL A 13 23.90 38.67 -24.69
N THR A 14 23.24 38.19 -25.74
CA THR A 14 21.91 38.66 -26.10
C THR A 14 20.84 38.05 -25.18
N GLU A 15 19.66 38.68 -25.07
CA GLU A 15 18.52 38.17 -24.32
C GLU A 15 18.11 36.76 -24.77
N GLN A 16 18.19 36.48 -26.08
CA GLN A 16 17.91 35.18 -26.64
C GLN A 16 18.92 34.12 -26.16
N GLN A 17 20.22 34.44 -26.17
CA GLN A 17 21.26 33.57 -25.68
C GLN A 17 21.11 33.31 -24.17
N TYR A 18 20.75 34.34 -23.43
CA TYR A 18 20.43 34.21 -22.01
C TYR A 18 19.23 33.30 -21.79
N GLY A 19 18.14 33.51 -22.54
CA GLY A 19 16.94 32.65 -22.52
C GLY A 19 17.26 31.21 -22.94
N ASP A 20 18.14 30.98 -23.91
CA ASP A 20 18.57 29.62 -24.31
C ASP A 20 19.34 28.90 -23.19
N LEU A 21 20.23 29.62 -22.49
CA LEU A 21 21.04 29.08 -21.42
C LEU A 21 20.12 28.66 -20.24
N PHE A 22 19.29 29.56 -19.73
CA PHE A 22 18.42 29.25 -18.61
C PHE A 22 17.22 28.38 -18.97
N GLY A 23 16.73 28.47 -20.21
CA GLY A 23 15.67 27.60 -20.73
C GLY A 23 16.08 26.15 -20.88
N SER A 24 17.39 25.86 -20.94
CA SER A 24 17.91 24.50 -20.96
C SER A 24 17.93 23.82 -19.58
N VAL A 25 17.92 24.60 -18.50
CA VAL A 25 17.97 24.08 -17.13
C VAL A 25 16.64 24.22 -16.37
N ALA A 26 15.72 25.06 -16.84
CA ALA A 26 14.42 25.29 -16.22
C ALA A 26 13.28 25.21 -17.24
N GLN A 27 12.29 24.38 -16.97
CA GLN A 27 11.11 24.28 -17.83
C GLN A 27 10.23 25.51 -17.75
N SER A 28 9.66 25.92 -18.91
CA SER A 28 8.66 26.98 -18.96
C SER A 28 7.35 26.52 -18.29
N GLY A 29 6.82 27.37 -17.41
CA GLY A 29 5.60 27.07 -16.68
C GLY A 29 5.33 28.07 -15.56
N ILE A 30 4.21 27.90 -14.90
CA ILE A 30 3.79 28.69 -13.74
C ILE A 30 4.43 28.10 -12.48
N LEU A 31 5.04 28.94 -11.66
CA LEU A 31 5.61 28.54 -10.38
C LEU A 31 4.49 28.45 -9.33
N GLY A 32 4.35 27.31 -8.69
CA GLY A 32 3.35 27.08 -7.66
C GLY A 32 2.65 25.74 -7.76
N ALA A 33 1.72 25.48 -6.85
CA ALA A 33 0.94 24.26 -6.85
C ALA A 33 -0.16 24.31 -7.94
N PRO A 34 -0.50 23.17 -8.57
CA PRO A 34 -1.60 23.09 -9.55
C PRO A 34 -2.96 23.53 -8.99
N THR A 35 -3.14 23.40 -7.68
CA THR A 35 -4.35 23.83 -6.97
C THR A 35 -4.42 25.34 -6.71
N ALA A 36 -3.30 26.05 -6.86
CA ALA A 36 -3.24 27.49 -6.65
C ALA A 36 -3.93 28.25 -7.79
N ASN A 37 -4.34 29.48 -7.49
CA ASN A 37 -4.98 30.36 -8.48
C ASN A 37 -4.01 31.24 -9.27
N ASN A 38 -2.70 31.01 -9.19
CA ASN A 38 -1.68 31.77 -9.94
C ASN A 38 -1.97 31.69 -11.44
N PHE A 39 -2.10 32.84 -12.08
CA PHE A 39 -2.44 32.99 -13.50
C PHE A 39 -3.72 32.27 -13.95
N LYS A 40 -4.62 31.96 -13.00
CA LYS A 40 -5.92 31.38 -13.34
C LYS A 40 -6.77 32.39 -14.11
N VAL A 41 -7.32 31.94 -15.21
CA VAL A 41 -8.22 32.75 -16.04
C VAL A 41 -9.64 32.55 -15.56
N THR A 42 -10.32 33.65 -15.28
CA THR A 42 -11.71 33.65 -14.83
C THR A 42 -12.52 34.71 -15.59
N ALA A 43 -13.84 34.54 -15.69
CA ALA A 43 -14.71 35.54 -16.29
C ALA A 43 -14.77 36.81 -15.43
N ALA A 44 -14.65 37.97 -16.06
CA ALA A 44 -14.74 39.28 -15.40
C ALA A 44 -16.13 39.88 -15.57
N GLY A 45 -17.11 39.30 -14.87
CA GLY A 45 -18.52 39.79 -14.93
C GLY A 45 -19.20 39.45 -16.27
N SER A 46 -20.24 40.25 -16.60
CA SER A 46 -21.02 40.06 -17.83
C SER A 46 -20.42 40.83 -19.01
N SER A 47 -19.23 40.37 -19.46
CA SER A 47 -18.49 41.02 -20.55
C SER A 47 -17.61 40.01 -21.30
N MET A 48 -16.93 40.49 -22.33
CA MET A 48 -15.87 39.70 -23.03
C MET A 48 -14.51 39.77 -22.33
N ASN A 49 -14.44 40.42 -21.17
CA ASN A 49 -13.20 40.52 -20.39
C ASN A 49 -12.98 39.28 -19.51
N LEU A 50 -11.74 38.89 -19.40
CA LEU A 50 -11.28 37.83 -18.50
C LEU A 50 -10.23 38.39 -17.56
N THR A 51 -10.23 37.89 -16.35
CA THR A 51 -9.20 38.22 -15.36
C THR A 51 -8.15 37.09 -15.32
N VAL A 52 -6.89 37.44 -15.46
CA VAL A 52 -5.75 36.58 -15.17
C VAL A 52 -5.31 36.90 -13.75
N THR A 53 -5.48 35.95 -12.84
CA THR A 53 -5.38 36.20 -11.39
C THR A 53 -3.92 36.24 -10.92
N SER A 54 -3.59 37.29 -10.14
CA SER A 54 -2.41 37.29 -9.29
C SER A 54 -2.79 36.94 -7.85
N VAL A 55 -2.10 35.98 -7.26
CA VAL A 55 -2.35 35.53 -5.87
C VAL A 55 -1.36 36.18 -4.94
N SER A 56 -1.86 36.78 -3.85
CA SER A 56 -1.01 37.41 -2.80
C SER A 56 0.05 38.38 -3.35
N GLY A 57 -0.24 39.04 -4.49
CA GLY A 57 0.65 39.99 -5.11
C GLY A 57 1.96 39.42 -5.68
N ALA A 58 2.07 38.12 -5.90
CA ALA A 58 3.32 37.49 -6.30
C ALA A 58 3.13 36.21 -7.15
N SER A 59 2.29 36.25 -8.17
CA SER A 59 2.25 35.14 -9.14
C SER A 59 3.48 35.16 -10.04
N ARG A 60 4.19 34.02 -10.14
CA ARG A 60 5.44 33.90 -10.90
C ARG A 60 5.33 32.84 -11.98
N ALA A 61 6.00 33.11 -13.10
CA ALA A 61 6.11 32.16 -14.19
C ALA A 61 7.52 32.24 -14.82
N LEU A 62 7.93 31.15 -15.45
CA LEU A 62 9.14 31.08 -16.28
C LEU A 62 8.75 30.82 -17.72
N LEU A 63 9.25 31.62 -18.64
CA LEU A 63 9.14 31.41 -20.07
C LEU A 63 10.52 31.45 -20.68
N ARG A 64 11.01 30.31 -21.19
CA ARG A 64 12.31 30.20 -21.83
C ARG A 64 13.44 30.91 -21.06
N GLY A 65 13.55 30.63 -19.77
CA GLY A 65 14.58 31.21 -18.90
C GLY A 65 14.31 32.65 -18.43
N HIS A 66 13.26 33.31 -18.90
CA HIS A 66 12.85 34.62 -18.43
C HIS A 66 11.78 34.50 -17.34
N ALA A 67 11.93 35.24 -16.26
CA ALA A 67 10.99 35.25 -15.13
C ALA A 67 9.97 36.38 -15.27
N LEU A 68 8.69 36.03 -15.10
CA LEU A 68 7.61 36.99 -14.91
C LEU A 68 7.19 37.01 -13.44
N LEU A 69 7.06 38.20 -12.88
CA LEU A 69 6.39 38.46 -11.61
C LEU A 69 5.17 39.31 -11.87
N MET A 70 3.98 38.77 -11.62
CA MET A 70 2.71 39.49 -11.71
C MET A 70 2.23 39.82 -10.29
N THR A 71 2.23 41.12 -9.95
CA THR A 71 1.89 41.61 -8.61
C THR A 71 0.41 41.96 -8.48
N THR A 72 -0.28 42.26 -9.56
CA THR A 72 -1.71 42.54 -9.66
C THR A 72 -2.35 41.65 -10.71
N SER A 73 -3.63 41.36 -10.55
CA SER A 73 -4.39 40.64 -11.59
C SER A 73 -4.53 41.51 -12.84
N GLU A 74 -4.41 40.87 -14.00
CA GLU A 74 -4.46 41.53 -15.29
C GLU A 74 -5.79 41.21 -16.01
N THR A 75 -6.27 42.12 -16.82
CA THR A 75 -7.46 41.92 -17.66
C THR A 75 -7.04 41.67 -19.09
N VAL A 76 -7.55 40.61 -19.69
CA VAL A 76 -7.48 40.36 -21.14
C VAL A 76 -8.87 40.37 -21.74
N THR A 77 -8.99 40.95 -22.93
CA THR A 77 -10.28 41.06 -23.63
C THR A 77 -10.33 40.05 -24.77
N ILE A 78 -11.33 39.19 -24.75
CA ILE A 78 -11.64 38.30 -25.85
C ILE A 78 -12.18 39.13 -27.00
N PRO A 79 -11.67 39.00 -28.23
CA PRO A 79 -12.20 39.70 -29.38
C PRO A 79 -13.71 39.45 -29.58
N ALA A 80 -14.43 40.43 -30.12
CA ALA A 80 -15.88 40.32 -30.36
C ALA A 80 -16.22 38.99 -31.06
N ALA A 81 -17.35 38.39 -30.65
CA ALA A 81 -17.82 37.16 -31.25
C ALA A 81 -18.20 37.34 -32.72
N ASN A 82 -17.94 36.31 -33.51
CA ASN A 82 -18.37 36.25 -34.91
C ASN A 82 -19.74 35.59 -35.04
N THR A 83 -20.27 35.54 -36.25
CA THR A 83 -21.50 34.79 -36.57
C THR A 83 -21.33 33.27 -36.44
N SER A 84 -20.10 32.79 -36.38
CA SER A 84 -19.75 31.40 -36.11
C SER A 84 -18.96 31.27 -34.80
N ALA A 85 -19.23 30.23 -34.03
CA ALA A 85 -18.49 29.93 -32.80
C ALA A 85 -17.00 29.66 -33.10
N ARG A 86 -16.16 29.91 -32.11
CA ARG A 86 -14.69 29.61 -32.16
C ARG A 86 -14.18 29.31 -30.76
N VAL A 87 -12.93 28.85 -30.70
CA VAL A 87 -12.24 28.70 -29.43
C VAL A 87 -10.96 29.54 -29.46
N ASP A 88 -10.87 30.50 -28.56
CA ASP A 88 -9.71 31.37 -28.38
C ASP A 88 -8.77 30.76 -27.33
N LEU A 89 -7.48 31.16 -27.36
CA LEU A 89 -6.46 30.71 -26.41
C LEU A 89 -5.90 31.91 -25.65
N VAL A 90 -6.02 31.88 -24.31
CA VAL A 90 -5.32 32.82 -23.44
C VAL A 90 -3.95 32.22 -23.10
N VAL A 91 -2.89 33.01 -23.27
CA VAL A 91 -1.49 32.59 -23.10
C VAL A 91 -0.73 33.57 -22.23
N LEU A 92 0.37 33.13 -21.62
CA LEU A 92 1.49 34.02 -21.30
C LEU A 92 2.42 34.03 -22.49
N ARG A 93 2.73 35.23 -22.99
CA ARG A 93 3.57 35.46 -24.17
C ARG A 93 4.83 36.19 -23.77
N LEU A 94 5.98 35.61 -24.12
CA LEU A 94 7.27 36.27 -24.21
C LEU A 94 7.41 36.76 -25.64
N ASP A 95 7.68 38.03 -25.81
CA ASP A 95 7.91 38.67 -27.12
C ASP A 95 9.23 39.42 -27.05
N TYR A 96 10.26 38.92 -27.74
CA TYR A 96 11.59 39.54 -27.80
C TYR A 96 11.58 40.89 -28.54
N ALA A 97 10.72 41.03 -29.55
CA ALA A 97 10.62 42.31 -30.26
C ALA A 97 10.00 43.42 -29.42
N ALA A 98 9.03 43.05 -28.60
CA ALA A 98 8.37 43.96 -27.65
C ALA A 98 9.11 44.07 -26.33
N ASN A 99 10.14 43.25 -26.11
CA ASN A 99 10.86 43.14 -24.83
C ASN A 99 9.92 42.97 -23.63
N SER A 100 8.98 42.06 -23.74
CA SER A 100 7.92 41.94 -22.75
C SER A 100 7.46 40.49 -22.52
N ILE A 101 6.94 40.24 -21.32
CA ILE A 101 6.21 39.02 -20.98
C ILE A 101 4.88 39.42 -20.35
N GLY A 102 3.76 38.89 -20.84
CA GLY A 102 2.45 39.18 -20.26
C GLY A 102 1.34 38.29 -20.82
N PRO A 103 0.13 38.39 -20.22
CA PRO A 103 -1.02 37.72 -20.74
C PRO A 103 -1.44 38.27 -22.11
N ALA A 104 -1.81 37.37 -23.01
CA ALA A 104 -2.28 37.72 -24.36
C ALA A 104 -3.38 36.76 -24.80
N VAL A 105 -4.15 37.19 -25.81
CA VAL A 105 -5.19 36.35 -26.44
C VAL A 105 -4.77 36.00 -27.87
N ARG A 106 -4.84 34.71 -28.20
CA ARG A 106 -4.80 34.21 -29.56
C ARG A 106 -6.21 33.90 -30.03
N GLN A 107 -6.70 34.67 -30.94
CA GLN A 107 -8.04 34.47 -31.52
C GLN A 107 -8.05 33.18 -32.36
N GLY A 108 -9.05 32.34 -32.13
CA GLY A 108 -9.29 31.14 -32.92
C GLY A 108 -9.94 31.41 -34.26
N THR A 109 -9.96 30.43 -35.13
CA THR A 109 -10.60 30.48 -36.42
C THR A 109 -12.11 30.31 -36.24
N ALA A 110 -12.91 31.17 -36.84
CA ALA A 110 -14.38 31.07 -36.85
C ALA A 110 -14.83 29.72 -37.43
N GLY A 111 -15.71 29.02 -36.73
CA GLY A 111 -16.21 27.70 -37.08
C GLY A 111 -15.28 26.55 -36.58
N SER A 112 -14.14 26.85 -35.99
CA SER A 112 -13.26 25.83 -35.40
C SER A 112 -13.67 25.47 -33.96
N SER A 113 -13.71 24.19 -33.65
CA SER A 113 -13.90 23.65 -32.30
C SER A 113 -12.62 23.51 -31.49
N SER A 114 -11.47 23.87 -32.08
CA SER A 114 -10.16 23.77 -31.45
C SER A 114 -9.52 25.14 -31.29
N ALA A 115 -8.87 25.38 -30.15
CA ALA A 115 -8.06 26.56 -29.95
C ALA A 115 -6.83 26.55 -30.87
N PRO A 116 -6.28 27.72 -31.26
CA PRO A 116 -5.02 27.80 -31.99
C PRO A 116 -3.87 27.25 -31.13
N ALA A 117 -2.88 26.63 -31.77
CA ALA A 117 -1.67 26.20 -31.07
C ALA A 117 -0.87 27.42 -30.55
N PRO A 118 -0.25 27.34 -29.35
CA PRO A 118 0.66 28.37 -28.90
C PRO A 118 1.85 28.49 -29.83
N VAL A 119 2.39 29.69 -29.98
CA VAL A 119 3.63 29.94 -30.79
C VAL A 119 4.83 29.55 -29.95
N TRP A 120 5.81 28.90 -30.60
CA TRP A 120 7.07 28.57 -29.98
C TRP A 120 8.22 28.84 -30.94
N GLY A 121 8.84 30.01 -30.78
CA GLY A 121 10.04 30.45 -31.53
C GLY A 121 9.79 31.26 -32.80
N THR A 122 8.63 31.21 -33.41
CA THR A 122 8.35 31.97 -34.64
C THR A 122 8.32 33.48 -34.35
N GLY A 123 9.15 34.25 -35.02
CA GLY A 123 9.24 35.68 -34.81
C GLY A 123 9.76 36.11 -33.45
N GLY A 124 10.48 35.26 -32.75
CA GLY A 124 10.94 35.55 -31.38
C GLY A 124 9.84 35.50 -30.31
N ILE A 125 8.69 34.91 -30.64
CA ILE A 125 7.54 34.78 -29.73
C ILE A 125 7.53 33.36 -29.13
N TYR A 126 7.33 33.31 -27.80
CA TYR A 126 7.17 32.07 -27.05
C TYR A 126 5.92 32.16 -26.12
N GLU A 127 5.08 31.16 -26.18
CA GLU A 127 3.80 31.17 -25.48
C GLU A 127 3.59 29.90 -24.65
N ILE A 128 3.07 30.05 -23.44
CA ILE A 128 2.52 28.93 -22.67
C ILE A 128 1.01 29.15 -22.48
N PRO A 129 0.16 28.11 -22.67
CA PRO A 129 -1.27 28.23 -22.53
C PRO A 129 -1.66 28.45 -21.06
N LEU A 130 -2.65 29.34 -20.85
CA LEU A 130 -3.33 29.52 -19.57
C LEU A 130 -4.73 28.92 -19.59
N ALA A 131 -5.51 29.21 -20.62
CA ALA A 131 -6.87 28.67 -20.77
C ALA A 131 -7.31 28.67 -22.24
N SER A 132 -8.17 27.73 -22.61
CA SER A 132 -8.98 27.84 -23.82
C SER A 132 -10.35 28.44 -23.45
N VAL A 133 -10.90 29.23 -24.37
CA VAL A 133 -12.16 29.96 -24.18
C VAL A 133 -13.09 29.69 -25.34
N ALA A 134 -14.19 29.00 -25.05
CA ALA A 134 -15.26 28.77 -26.04
C ALA A 134 -16.07 30.04 -26.25
N VAL A 135 -15.97 30.62 -27.43
CA VAL A 135 -16.71 31.84 -27.81
C VAL A 135 -17.87 31.43 -28.73
N GLY A 136 -19.09 31.49 -28.20
CA GLY A 136 -20.30 31.21 -28.97
C GLY A 136 -20.54 32.23 -30.09
N ALA A 137 -21.42 31.90 -31.04
CA ALA A 137 -21.82 32.82 -32.09
C ALA A 137 -22.59 34.04 -31.49
N ASN A 138 -22.20 35.23 -31.91
CA ASN A 138 -22.86 36.49 -31.54
C ASN A 138 -23.02 36.77 -30.03
N VAL A 139 -22.18 36.11 -29.19
CA VAL A 139 -22.19 36.34 -27.75
C VAL A 139 -21.49 37.67 -27.40
N THR A 140 -21.95 38.31 -26.35
CA THR A 140 -21.38 39.55 -25.80
C THR A 140 -20.73 39.34 -24.45
N THR A 141 -20.80 38.10 -23.93
CA THR A 141 -20.27 37.74 -22.60
C THR A 141 -19.64 36.38 -22.60
N ILE A 142 -18.62 36.21 -21.79
CA ILE A 142 -17.98 34.92 -21.48
C ILE A 142 -18.31 34.56 -20.02
N SER A 143 -18.78 33.34 -19.80
CA SER A 143 -19.02 32.80 -18.47
C SER A 143 -17.86 31.84 -18.06
N SER A 144 -17.78 31.49 -16.80
CA SER A 144 -16.80 30.54 -16.31
C SER A 144 -16.93 29.13 -16.94
N ALA A 145 -18.13 28.75 -17.37
CA ALA A 145 -18.37 27.49 -18.07
C ALA A 145 -17.74 27.44 -19.47
N ASN A 146 -17.39 28.60 -20.05
CA ASN A 146 -16.70 28.69 -21.33
C ASN A 146 -15.19 28.57 -21.24
N ILE A 147 -14.62 28.52 -20.04
CA ILE A 147 -13.18 28.59 -19.79
C ILE A 147 -12.67 27.23 -19.33
N THR A 148 -11.72 26.67 -20.07
CA THR A 148 -11.03 25.44 -19.69
C THR A 148 -9.59 25.78 -19.29
N ASP A 149 -9.20 25.41 -18.08
CA ASP A 149 -7.85 25.64 -17.55
C ASP A 149 -6.83 24.76 -18.27
N LEU A 150 -5.77 25.39 -18.83
CA LEU A 150 -4.68 24.72 -19.55
C LEU A 150 -3.30 25.04 -18.96
N ARG A 151 -3.28 25.62 -17.75
CA ARG A 151 -2.04 26.03 -17.10
C ARG A 151 -1.09 24.85 -16.92
N ARG A 152 0.20 25.09 -17.18
CA ARG A 152 1.28 24.18 -16.88
C ARG A 152 2.05 24.73 -15.70
N PHE A 153 2.28 23.88 -14.70
CA PHE A 153 3.04 24.24 -13.52
C PHE A 153 4.45 23.65 -13.60
N THR A 154 5.40 24.39 -13.04
CA THR A 154 6.80 23.94 -12.91
C THR A 154 7.27 24.20 -11.48
N GLY A 155 8.13 23.33 -10.99
CA GLY A 155 8.72 23.44 -9.66
C GLY A 155 10.23 23.51 -9.73
N PRO A 156 10.88 24.24 -8.80
CA PRO A 156 12.30 24.48 -8.83
C PRO A 156 13.12 23.36 -8.17
N THR A 157 12.52 22.38 -7.50
CA THR A 157 13.24 21.53 -6.56
C THR A 157 13.26 20.07 -6.98
N SER A 158 14.46 19.60 -7.29
CA SER A 158 14.77 18.16 -7.35
C SER A 158 16.01 17.91 -6.50
N GLY A 159 16.12 16.74 -5.86
CA GLY A 159 17.28 16.46 -5.04
C GLY A 159 17.17 15.22 -4.17
N VAL A 160 18.02 15.21 -3.15
CA VAL A 160 18.11 14.14 -2.14
C VAL A 160 17.94 14.77 -0.76
N TRP A 161 17.08 14.19 0.07
CA TRP A 161 16.76 14.70 1.40
C TRP A 161 16.39 13.59 2.37
N THR A 162 16.28 13.93 3.63
CA THR A 162 15.66 13.10 4.67
C THR A 162 14.18 13.47 4.83
N THR A 163 13.39 12.64 5.49
CA THR A 163 11.98 12.96 5.79
C THR A 163 11.84 14.29 6.55
N ALA A 164 12.78 14.60 7.46
CA ALA A 164 12.75 15.83 8.24
C ALA A 164 13.19 17.08 7.45
N ALA A 165 13.93 16.89 6.34
CA ALA A 165 14.45 17.96 5.50
C ALA A 165 13.76 18.03 4.13
N ARG A 166 12.54 17.53 4.03
CA ARG A 166 11.74 17.66 2.80
C ARG A 166 11.56 19.11 2.41
N PRO A 167 11.78 19.46 1.13
CA PRO A 167 11.52 20.82 0.67
C PRO A 167 10.02 21.14 0.79
N THR A 168 9.73 22.39 1.15
CA THR A 168 8.35 22.91 1.24
C THR A 168 7.85 23.49 -0.07
N ALA A 169 8.69 23.49 -1.11
CA ALA A 169 8.31 23.99 -2.43
C ALA A 169 7.35 23.01 -3.12
N PRO A 170 6.27 23.48 -3.73
CA PRO A 170 5.41 22.64 -4.55
C PRO A 170 6.15 22.11 -5.78
N LEU A 171 5.65 21.00 -6.34
CA LEU A 171 6.23 20.32 -7.51
C LEU A 171 7.68 19.86 -7.29
N SER A 172 8.01 19.49 -6.05
CA SER A 172 9.32 18.91 -5.73
C SER A 172 9.34 17.40 -5.99
N PHE A 173 10.47 16.90 -6.47
CA PHE A 173 10.71 15.50 -6.80
C PHE A 173 12.11 15.08 -6.38
N GLY A 174 12.27 13.96 -5.69
CA GLY A 174 13.59 13.51 -5.29
C GLY A 174 13.63 12.21 -4.51
N TYR A 175 14.82 11.86 -4.02
CA TYR A 175 15.05 10.65 -3.25
C TYR A 175 15.08 10.92 -1.75
N ASN A 176 14.20 10.26 -1.01
CA ASN A 176 14.18 10.32 0.46
C ASN A 176 15.08 9.23 1.04
N THR A 177 16.19 9.64 1.65
CA THR A 177 17.18 8.71 2.22
C THR A 177 16.71 8.02 3.49
N THR A 178 15.77 8.62 4.25
CA THR A 178 15.18 7.99 5.44
C THR A 178 14.23 6.86 5.05
N LEU A 179 13.43 7.07 4.00
CA LEU A 179 12.42 6.12 3.52
C LEU A 179 12.97 5.20 2.40
N GLN A 180 14.18 5.51 1.89
CA GLN A 180 14.85 4.79 0.80
C GLN A 180 14.00 4.65 -0.46
N ARG A 181 13.32 5.74 -0.85
CA ARG A 181 12.41 5.76 -1.99
C ARG A 181 12.38 7.09 -2.71
N TRP A 182 11.98 7.06 -3.98
CA TRP A 182 11.67 8.25 -4.74
C TRP A 182 10.28 8.75 -4.35
N GLU A 183 10.16 10.05 -4.16
CA GLU A 183 8.90 10.69 -3.79
C GLU A 183 8.73 12.03 -4.51
N PHE A 184 7.49 12.48 -4.59
CA PHE A 184 7.15 13.78 -5.14
C PHE A 184 6.04 14.44 -4.33
N THR A 185 5.94 15.75 -4.47
CA THR A 185 4.83 16.53 -3.93
C THR A 185 4.30 17.52 -4.95
N LEU A 186 3.00 17.73 -4.98
CA LEU A 186 2.37 18.75 -5.81
C LEU A 186 2.16 20.06 -5.07
N ASP A 187 2.07 20.03 -3.75
CA ASP A 187 1.69 21.15 -2.89
C ASP A 187 2.80 21.58 -1.90
N GLY A 188 3.89 20.83 -1.80
CA GLY A 188 4.98 21.05 -0.83
C GLY A 188 4.71 20.49 0.57
N THR A 189 3.55 19.89 0.80
CA THR A 189 3.12 19.38 2.12
C THR A 189 2.78 17.90 2.09
N THR A 190 2.05 17.46 1.08
CA THR A 190 1.64 16.07 0.88
C THR A 190 2.63 15.36 -0.04
N TRP A 191 3.20 14.25 0.42
CA TRP A 191 4.23 13.50 -0.31
C TRP A 191 3.73 12.14 -0.74
N SER A 192 3.93 11.82 -2.00
CA SER A 192 3.57 10.54 -2.61
C SER A 192 4.81 9.82 -3.14
N ASP A 193 4.79 8.49 -3.07
CA ASP A 193 5.88 7.64 -3.55
C ASP A 193 5.80 7.42 -5.06
N ILE A 194 6.98 7.28 -5.68
CA ILE A 194 7.09 6.88 -7.08
C ILE A 194 7.58 5.44 -7.15
N GLY A 195 6.81 4.62 -7.85
CA GLY A 195 7.14 3.19 -8.02
C GLY A 195 6.80 2.30 -6.82
N TYR A 196 6.23 2.85 -5.75
CA TYR A 196 5.65 2.05 -4.69
C TYR A 196 4.18 1.75 -5.03
N VAL A 197 3.85 0.48 -5.11
CA VAL A 197 2.46 0.02 -5.23
C VAL A 197 2.05 -0.51 -3.87
N ASP A 198 1.15 0.19 -3.20
CA ASP A 198 0.53 -0.31 -1.98
C ASP A 198 -0.53 -1.36 -2.36
N LEU A 199 -0.19 -2.62 -2.14
CA LEU A 199 -1.09 -3.74 -2.44
C LEU A 199 -2.33 -3.77 -1.53
N SER A 200 -2.33 -2.99 -0.43
CA SER A 200 -3.50 -2.83 0.45
C SER A 200 -4.46 -1.73 -0.04
N ASP A 201 -4.00 -0.84 -0.91
CA ASP A 201 -4.81 0.22 -1.52
C ASP A 201 -5.51 -0.31 -2.77
N GLY A 202 -6.79 -0.64 -2.65
CA GLY A 202 -7.62 -1.13 -3.76
C GLY A 202 -7.77 -0.16 -4.94
N THR A 203 -7.32 1.10 -4.82
CA THR A 203 -7.30 2.08 -5.92
C THR A 203 -6.04 1.98 -6.76
N GLN A 204 -4.93 1.48 -6.21
CA GLN A 204 -3.65 1.32 -6.90
C GLN A 204 -3.54 0.00 -7.66
N VAL A 205 -4.24 -1.03 -7.19
CA VAL A 205 -4.26 -2.35 -7.83
C VAL A 205 -5.64 -2.60 -8.42
N THR A 206 -5.79 -2.38 -9.72
CA THR A 206 -7.02 -2.69 -10.45
C THR A 206 -6.89 -4.04 -11.17
N GLY A 207 -7.88 -4.91 -10.95
CA GLY A 207 -7.90 -6.25 -11.55
C GLY A 207 -7.24 -7.34 -10.70
N THR A 208 -6.71 -8.37 -11.33
CA THR A 208 -6.05 -9.50 -10.67
C THR A 208 -4.55 -9.41 -10.77
N LEU A 209 -3.83 -9.62 -9.67
CA LEU A 209 -2.38 -9.83 -9.71
C LEU A 209 -2.11 -11.24 -10.27
N PRO A 210 -1.39 -11.37 -11.41
CA PRO A 210 -1.09 -12.68 -11.99
C PRO A 210 -0.31 -13.60 -11.05
N VAL A 211 -0.50 -14.90 -11.16
CA VAL A 211 0.23 -15.92 -10.38
C VAL A 211 1.74 -15.80 -10.56
N SER A 212 2.21 -15.47 -11.77
CA SER A 212 3.63 -15.25 -12.08
C SER A 212 4.27 -14.07 -11.31
N ARG A 213 3.44 -13.22 -10.71
CA ARG A 213 3.86 -12.08 -9.88
C ARG A 213 3.47 -12.23 -8.41
N GLY A 214 3.18 -13.45 -7.97
CA GLY A 214 2.82 -13.77 -6.59
C GLY A 214 1.36 -13.55 -6.23
N GLY A 215 0.50 -13.18 -7.19
CA GLY A 215 -0.94 -13.08 -6.98
C GLY A 215 -1.65 -14.43 -7.11
N THR A 216 -2.92 -14.47 -6.76
CA THR A 216 -3.76 -15.66 -6.95
C THR A 216 -4.34 -15.77 -8.36
N GLY A 217 -4.31 -14.70 -9.16
CA GLY A 217 -4.95 -14.62 -10.47
C GLY A 217 -6.48 -14.49 -10.43
N TYR A 218 -7.07 -14.29 -9.25
CA TYR A 218 -8.52 -14.23 -9.08
C TYR A 218 -8.98 -12.98 -8.34
N THR A 219 -10.11 -12.40 -8.77
CA THR A 219 -10.71 -11.21 -8.16
C THR A 219 -11.62 -11.53 -6.99
N THR A 220 -12.05 -12.78 -6.86
CA THR A 220 -12.96 -13.21 -5.79
C THR A 220 -12.45 -14.46 -5.08
N LEU A 221 -12.76 -14.56 -3.80
CA LEU A 221 -12.46 -15.76 -3.02
C LEU A 221 -13.13 -17.00 -3.58
N GLN A 222 -14.35 -16.87 -4.16
CA GLN A 222 -15.06 -17.98 -4.78
C GLN A 222 -14.32 -18.52 -6.01
N ALA A 223 -13.82 -17.63 -6.88
CA ALA A 223 -13.05 -18.02 -8.06
C ALA A 223 -11.74 -18.72 -7.67
N LEU A 224 -11.04 -18.21 -6.67
CA LEU A 224 -9.84 -18.85 -6.10
C LEU A 224 -10.17 -20.22 -5.51
N SER A 225 -11.24 -20.32 -4.70
CA SER A 225 -11.70 -21.59 -4.11
C SER A 225 -11.98 -22.63 -5.18
N THR A 226 -12.67 -22.23 -6.25
CA THR A 226 -12.97 -23.11 -7.39
C THR A 226 -11.70 -23.58 -8.10
N ALA A 227 -10.75 -22.69 -8.36
CA ALA A 227 -9.49 -23.01 -9.03
C ALA A 227 -8.57 -23.92 -8.20
N LEU A 228 -8.63 -23.78 -6.88
CA LEU A 228 -7.93 -24.69 -5.95
C LEU A 228 -8.65 -26.04 -5.76
N GLY A 229 -9.77 -26.25 -6.44
CA GLY A 229 -10.56 -27.46 -6.28
C GLY A 229 -11.30 -27.54 -4.94
N LEU A 230 -11.40 -26.45 -4.20
CA LEU A 230 -12.04 -26.44 -2.87
C LEU A 230 -13.57 -26.31 -2.98
N GLY A 231 -14.10 -26.10 -4.19
CA GLY A 231 -15.54 -25.97 -4.44
C GLY A 231 -16.09 -24.59 -4.07
N THR A 232 -17.39 -24.56 -3.78
CA THR A 232 -18.10 -23.32 -3.41
C THR A 232 -17.84 -22.97 -1.96
N ILE A 233 -17.52 -21.68 -1.68
CA ILE A 233 -17.36 -21.19 -0.31
C ILE A 233 -18.65 -21.44 0.48
N GLY A 234 -18.50 -21.97 1.69
CA GLY A 234 -19.64 -22.37 2.54
C GLY A 234 -20.19 -23.76 2.23
N GLN A 235 -19.65 -24.47 1.22
CA GLN A 235 -19.94 -25.86 0.96
C GLN A 235 -18.76 -26.78 1.35
N PRO A 236 -19.01 -28.08 1.57
CA PRO A 236 -17.92 -29.01 1.85
C PRO A 236 -16.95 -29.12 0.68
N ILE A 237 -15.66 -29.23 0.94
CA ILE A 237 -14.68 -29.56 -0.07
C ILE A 237 -14.97 -30.98 -0.57
N PRO A 238 -15.10 -31.18 -1.91
CA PRO A 238 -15.35 -32.50 -2.46
C PRO A 238 -14.27 -33.52 -2.08
N VAL A 239 -14.65 -34.78 -1.91
CA VAL A 239 -13.71 -35.89 -1.59
C VAL A 239 -12.63 -36.01 -2.65
N ALA A 240 -12.96 -35.83 -3.94
CA ALA A 240 -11.99 -35.85 -5.05
C ALA A 240 -10.88 -34.83 -4.92
N ASN A 241 -11.12 -33.76 -4.16
CA ASN A 241 -10.17 -32.66 -3.92
C ASN A 241 -9.57 -32.69 -2.50
N GLY A 242 -9.62 -33.82 -1.84
CA GLY A 242 -9.09 -34.03 -0.50
C GLY A 242 -10.00 -33.59 0.65
N GLY A 243 -11.20 -33.10 0.35
CA GLY A 243 -12.18 -32.75 1.37
C GLY A 243 -12.99 -33.96 1.86
N THR A 244 -13.84 -33.73 2.82
CA THR A 244 -14.73 -34.78 3.35
C THR A 244 -16.06 -34.86 2.62
N GLY A 245 -16.41 -33.88 1.79
CA GLY A 245 -17.72 -33.76 1.13
C GLY A 245 -18.87 -33.48 2.10
N GLN A 246 -18.60 -33.12 3.35
CA GLN A 246 -19.61 -33.00 4.39
C GLN A 246 -19.56 -31.68 5.13
N THR A 247 -20.73 -31.06 5.38
CA THR A 247 -20.88 -29.80 6.14
C THR A 247 -21.05 -30.04 7.64
N THR A 248 -21.37 -31.27 8.04
CA THR A 248 -21.67 -31.59 9.45
C THR A 248 -20.82 -32.75 9.92
N LEU A 249 -20.56 -32.80 11.21
CA LEU A 249 -19.90 -33.94 11.84
C LEU A 249 -20.69 -35.24 11.63
N GLN A 250 -22.03 -35.16 11.64
CA GLN A 250 -22.87 -36.33 11.38
C GLN A 250 -22.71 -36.81 9.94
N GLY A 251 -22.73 -35.88 8.97
CA GLY A 251 -22.50 -36.23 7.55
C GLY A 251 -21.14 -36.88 7.34
N LEU A 252 -20.07 -36.31 7.96
CA LEU A 252 -18.73 -36.87 7.91
C LEU A 252 -18.69 -38.27 8.52
N ARG A 253 -19.28 -38.49 9.67
CA ARG A 253 -19.39 -39.82 10.29
C ARG A 253 -20.10 -40.82 9.40
N THR A 254 -21.20 -40.39 8.76
CA THR A 254 -21.96 -41.24 7.84
C THR A 254 -21.13 -41.60 6.60
N ALA A 255 -20.45 -40.62 5.99
CA ALA A 255 -19.58 -40.80 4.83
C ALA A 255 -18.40 -41.76 5.10
N LEU A 256 -17.85 -41.68 6.32
CA LEU A 256 -16.79 -42.58 6.79
C LEU A 256 -17.33 -43.93 7.30
N GLY A 257 -18.62 -44.18 7.24
CA GLY A 257 -19.25 -45.39 7.76
C GLY A 257 -19.28 -45.47 9.28
N LEU A 258 -18.99 -44.36 9.97
CA LEU A 258 -18.80 -44.34 11.43
C LEU A 258 -20.13 -44.28 12.22
N GLY A 259 -21.25 -44.30 11.53
CA GLY A 259 -22.58 -44.26 12.16
C GLY A 259 -22.99 -42.92 12.70
N THR A 260 -24.04 -42.88 13.48
CA THR A 260 -24.63 -41.63 14.05
C THR A 260 -23.79 -41.05 15.21
N ILE A 261 -23.77 -39.71 15.33
CA ILE A 261 -23.20 -39.07 16.53
C ILE A 261 -23.94 -39.56 17.78
N GLY A 262 -23.20 -39.96 18.80
CA GLY A 262 -23.75 -40.55 20.01
C GLY A 262 -23.94 -42.05 19.96
N ALA A 263 -23.89 -42.69 18.79
CA ALA A 263 -23.87 -44.16 18.68
C ALA A 263 -22.41 -44.69 18.69
N PRO A 264 -22.22 -45.92 19.13
CA PRO A 264 -20.91 -46.56 19.13
C PRO A 264 -20.42 -46.76 17.68
N LEU A 265 -19.14 -46.60 17.45
CA LEU A 265 -18.53 -47.01 16.18
C LEU A 265 -18.56 -48.53 16.06
N PRO A 266 -19.10 -49.08 14.95
CA PRO A 266 -19.13 -50.54 14.75
C PRO A 266 -17.74 -51.19 14.75
N LEU A 267 -17.71 -52.44 15.17
CA LEU A 267 -16.47 -53.21 15.36
C LEU A 267 -15.71 -53.40 14.01
N ASN A 268 -16.45 -53.62 12.89
CA ASN A 268 -15.89 -53.78 11.56
C ASN A 268 -15.22 -52.53 11.00
N LEU A 269 -15.40 -51.37 11.66
CA LEU A 269 -14.79 -50.09 11.31
C LEU A 269 -13.75 -49.66 12.34
N GLY A 270 -13.27 -50.56 13.15
CA GLY A 270 -12.31 -50.30 14.21
C GLY A 270 -12.91 -49.68 15.47
N GLY A 271 -14.22 -49.53 15.54
CA GLY A 271 -14.90 -49.08 16.74
C GLY A 271 -15.08 -50.20 17.76
N THR A 272 -15.52 -49.87 18.90
CA THR A 272 -15.78 -50.85 19.98
C THR A 272 -17.21 -51.33 20.02
N GLY A 273 -18.11 -50.72 19.21
CA GLY A 273 -19.54 -51.00 19.22
C GLY A 273 -20.26 -50.63 20.57
N GLN A 274 -19.60 -49.85 21.42
CA GLN A 274 -20.10 -49.58 22.78
C GLN A 274 -20.19 -48.09 23.06
N THR A 275 -21.27 -47.70 23.76
CA THR A 275 -21.53 -46.32 24.22
C THR A 275 -21.09 -46.04 25.65
N THR A 276 -20.78 -47.09 26.40
CA THR A 276 -20.44 -46.97 27.83
C THR A 276 -19.09 -47.61 28.08
N ALA A 277 -18.40 -47.12 29.11
CA ALA A 277 -17.16 -47.71 29.57
C ALA A 277 -17.32 -49.19 29.95
N ALA A 278 -18.45 -49.55 30.54
CA ALA A 278 -18.77 -50.94 30.89
C ALA A 278 -18.97 -51.81 29.65
N GLY A 279 -19.74 -51.30 28.66
CA GLY A 279 -19.93 -51.98 27.39
C GLY A 279 -18.61 -52.20 26.65
N LEU A 280 -17.74 -51.18 26.60
CA LEU A 280 -16.41 -51.29 26.02
C LEU A 280 -15.57 -52.34 26.71
N SER A 281 -15.59 -52.32 28.05
CA SER A 281 -14.87 -53.29 28.84
C SER A 281 -15.33 -54.73 28.57
N ASN A 282 -16.66 -54.92 28.47
CA ASN A 282 -17.23 -56.23 28.14
C ASN A 282 -16.85 -56.65 26.69
N ALA A 283 -16.98 -55.77 25.70
CA ALA A 283 -16.65 -56.08 24.30
C ALA A 283 -15.16 -56.43 24.12
N LEU A 284 -14.29 -55.80 24.85
CA LEU A 284 -12.84 -56.08 24.90
C LEU A 284 -12.53 -57.31 25.77
N GLY A 285 -13.55 -57.96 26.37
CA GLY A 285 -13.38 -59.08 27.29
C GLY A 285 -12.66 -58.73 28.58
N LEU A 286 -12.68 -57.44 28.94
CA LEU A 286 -11.99 -56.97 30.16
C LEU A 286 -12.84 -57.11 31.42
N GLY A 287 -14.05 -57.64 31.26
CA GLY A 287 -15.00 -57.83 32.34
C GLY A 287 -15.80 -56.55 32.64
N ASN A 288 -16.76 -56.65 33.55
CA ASN A 288 -17.57 -55.50 33.96
C ASN A 288 -16.76 -54.60 34.88
N THR A 289 -16.02 -53.69 34.29
CA THR A 289 -15.10 -52.79 35.03
C THR A 289 -15.68 -51.42 35.33
N THR A 290 -17.02 -51.31 35.52
CA THR A 290 -17.58 -50.04 36.01
C THR A 290 -16.96 -49.63 37.35
N THR A 291 -16.35 -50.55 38.05
CA THR A 291 -15.71 -50.35 39.35
C THR A 291 -14.47 -51.20 39.58
N GLY A 292 -14.01 -52.02 38.62
CA GLY A 292 -12.89 -52.93 38.76
C GLY A 292 -11.68 -52.60 37.88
N ALA A 293 -10.54 -53.17 38.25
CA ALA A 293 -9.33 -53.03 37.46
C ALA A 293 -9.33 -54.01 36.27
N ILE A 294 -8.78 -53.59 35.13
CA ILE A 294 -8.50 -54.50 34.01
C ILE A 294 -7.39 -55.47 34.43
N PRO A 295 -7.61 -56.80 34.34
CA PRO A 295 -6.61 -57.81 34.72
C PRO A 295 -5.31 -57.67 33.87
N ILE A 296 -4.18 -57.96 34.51
CA ILE A 296 -2.85 -57.96 33.85
C ILE A 296 -2.81 -58.92 32.65
N SER A 297 -3.47 -60.09 32.77
CA SER A 297 -3.55 -61.08 31.67
C SER A 297 -4.25 -60.55 30.39
N ARG A 298 -4.89 -59.37 30.45
CA ARG A 298 -5.56 -58.68 29.34
C ARG A 298 -4.98 -57.30 29.10
N GLY A 299 -3.74 -57.08 29.51
CA GLY A 299 -3.05 -55.81 29.32
C GLY A 299 -3.47 -54.67 30.25
N GLY A 300 -4.29 -54.92 31.24
CA GLY A 300 -4.61 -53.97 32.28
C GLY A 300 -3.55 -53.87 33.34
N THR A 301 -3.68 -52.87 34.20
CA THR A 301 -2.76 -52.73 35.34
C THR A 301 -3.17 -53.55 36.56
N GLY A 302 -4.34 -54.14 36.53
CA GLY A 302 -4.92 -54.87 37.69
C GLY A 302 -5.33 -53.96 38.85
N GLN A 303 -5.36 -52.65 38.64
CA GLN A 303 -5.59 -51.68 39.71
C GLN A 303 -6.79 -50.80 39.46
N THR A 304 -7.60 -50.54 40.50
CA THR A 304 -8.77 -49.65 40.47
C THR A 304 -8.50 -48.24 40.95
N THR A 305 -7.37 -47.99 41.52
CA THR A 305 -7.02 -46.69 42.09
C THR A 305 -5.62 -46.25 41.54
N LEU A 306 -5.45 -44.93 41.48
CA LEU A 306 -4.19 -44.35 41.12
C LEU A 306 -3.06 -44.79 42.13
N GLN A 307 -3.39 -44.92 43.39
CA GLN A 307 -2.43 -45.39 44.36
C GLN A 307 -2.04 -46.85 44.14
N GLY A 308 -3.04 -47.69 43.82
CA GLY A 308 -2.78 -49.09 43.47
C GLY A 308 -1.88 -49.22 42.22
N LEU A 309 -2.15 -48.43 41.20
CA LEU A 309 -1.33 -48.36 39.97
C LEU A 309 0.12 -47.91 40.28
N SER A 310 0.22 -46.85 41.07
CA SER A 310 1.52 -46.32 41.50
C SER A 310 2.33 -47.37 42.24
N THR A 311 1.69 -48.08 43.11
CA THR A 311 2.32 -49.17 43.89
C THR A 311 2.72 -50.33 42.97
N ALA A 312 1.83 -50.77 42.06
CA ALA A 312 2.09 -51.87 41.13
C ALA A 312 3.24 -51.55 40.14
N LEU A 313 3.40 -50.31 39.75
CA LEU A 313 4.49 -49.82 38.89
C LEU A 313 5.78 -49.52 39.69
N GLY A 314 5.76 -49.71 41.00
CA GLY A 314 6.96 -49.42 41.82
C GLY A 314 7.17 -47.92 42.03
N LEU A 315 6.20 -47.08 41.73
CA LEU A 315 6.34 -45.62 41.80
C LEU A 315 6.10 -45.07 43.22
N GLY A 316 5.70 -45.93 44.15
CA GLY A 316 5.47 -45.58 45.55
C GLY A 316 4.13 -44.92 45.79
N THR A 317 4.00 -44.14 46.85
CA THR A 317 2.76 -43.47 47.27
C THR A 317 2.52 -42.17 46.49
N ILE A 318 1.30 -41.97 45.96
CA ILE A 318 0.94 -40.74 45.31
C ILE A 318 1.16 -39.55 46.25
N GLY A 319 1.78 -38.50 45.74
CA GLY A 319 2.16 -37.34 46.54
C GLY A 319 3.53 -37.42 47.19
N GLN A 320 4.19 -38.59 47.11
CA GLN A 320 5.59 -38.76 47.53
C GLN A 320 6.52 -38.82 46.29
N PRO A 321 7.81 -38.56 46.48
CA PRO A 321 8.78 -38.71 45.39
C PRO A 321 8.88 -40.18 44.95
N ILE A 322 9.00 -40.38 43.62
CA ILE A 322 9.33 -41.71 43.10
C ILE A 322 10.73 -42.10 43.63
N PRO A 323 10.86 -43.27 44.28
CA PRO A 323 12.14 -43.72 44.81
C PRO A 323 13.22 -43.81 43.68
N VAL A 324 14.46 -43.52 44.05
CA VAL A 324 15.61 -43.61 43.12
C VAL A 324 15.78 -45.02 42.56
N ALA A 325 15.54 -46.05 43.33
CA ALA A 325 15.55 -47.46 42.90
C ALA A 325 14.57 -47.77 41.76
N ASN A 326 13.50 -46.96 41.61
CA ASN A 326 12.49 -47.09 40.58
C ASN A 326 12.62 -46.01 39.49
N GLY A 327 13.78 -45.39 39.38
CA GLY A 327 14.08 -44.38 38.38
C GLY A 327 13.62 -42.96 38.69
N GLY A 328 13.12 -42.70 39.87
CA GLY A 328 12.73 -41.36 40.32
C GLY A 328 13.91 -40.55 40.87
N THR A 329 13.65 -39.30 41.14
CA THR A 329 14.66 -38.41 41.78
C THR A 329 14.64 -38.46 43.32
N GLY A 330 13.64 -39.11 43.93
CA GLY A 330 13.45 -39.13 45.38
C GLY A 330 13.09 -37.77 45.96
N ALA A 331 12.65 -36.79 45.15
CA ALA A 331 12.40 -35.44 45.61
C ALA A 331 10.97 -34.93 45.27
N THR A 332 10.34 -34.18 46.18
CA THR A 332 8.97 -33.64 46.08
C THR A 332 8.91 -32.22 45.48
N ASN A 333 10.01 -31.55 45.43
CA ASN A 333 10.05 -30.17 44.98
C ASN A 333 11.26 -29.90 44.08
N ARG A 334 11.24 -28.73 43.46
CA ARG A 334 12.26 -28.30 42.49
C ARG A 334 13.66 -28.28 43.10
N ASP A 335 13.80 -27.90 44.33
CA ASP A 335 15.09 -27.78 45.01
C ASP A 335 15.67 -29.17 45.36
N GLY A 336 14.79 -30.10 45.79
CA GLY A 336 15.15 -31.50 45.98
C GLY A 336 15.61 -32.15 44.66
N ILE A 337 14.93 -31.88 43.53
CA ILE A 337 15.36 -32.37 42.22
C ILE A 337 16.73 -31.80 41.84
N ARG A 338 16.92 -30.48 42.01
CA ARG A 338 18.22 -29.84 41.77
C ARG A 338 19.34 -30.43 42.57
N THR A 339 19.06 -30.75 43.84
CA THR A 339 20.06 -31.41 44.70
C THR A 339 20.33 -32.83 44.27
N ALA A 340 19.28 -33.60 43.88
CA ALA A 340 19.44 -34.99 43.42
C ALA A 340 20.25 -35.11 42.11
N ILE A 341 20.17 -34.14 41.24
CA ILE A 341 20.94 -34.11 39.97
C ILE A 341 22.17 -33.16 40.00
N ASP A 342 22.55 -32.69 41.19
CA ASP A 342 23.64 -31.73 41.40
C ASP A 342 23.55 -30.44 40.57
N LEU A 343 22.33 -29.97 40.32
CA LEU A 343 22.08 -28.76 39.57
C LEU A 343 22.09 -27.55 40.49
N ARG A 344 23.10 -26.71 40.37
CA ARG A 344 23.16 -25.43 41.13
C ARG A 344 22.55 -24.27 40.34
N VAL A 345 21.67 -23.55 40.99
CA VAL A 345 21.12 -22.28 40.49
C VAL A 345 21.60 -21.15 41.39
N THR A 346 22.42 -20.26 40.87
CA THR A 346 22.97 -19.12 41.65
C THR A 346 22.81 -17.83 40.87
N PRO A 347 22.61 -16.68 41.54
CA PRO A 347 22.53 -15.38 40.87
C PRO A 347 23.87 -14.87 40.35
N SER A 348 24.98 -15.47 40.74
CA SER A 348 26.34 -15.11 40.31
C SER A 348 27.03 -16.32 39.67
N ASN A 349 27.92 -16.04 38.70
CA ASN A 349 28.70 -17.07 38.04
C ASN A 349 29.74 -17.66 39.00
N PRO A 350 29.62 -18.93 39.41
CA PRO A 350 30.51 -19.55 40.41
C PRO A 350 31.80 -20.12 39.82
N GLY A 351 32.15 -19.75 38.58
CA GLY A 351 33.29 -20.31 37.85
C GLY A 351 33.00 -21.64 37.13
N HIS A 352 33.74 -21.92 36.08
CA HIS A 352 33.56 -23.15 35.29
C HIS A 352 34.15 -24.37 35.99
N ALA A 353 33.31 -25.35 36.27
CA ALA A 353 33.72 -26.70 36.61
C ALA A 353 33.23 -27.65 35.50
N VAL A 354 34.11 -28.52 35.02
CA VAL A 354 33.77 -29.48 33.94
C VAL A 354 32.76 -30.50 34.46
N GLY A 355 31.66 -30.71 33.69
CA GLY A 355 30.61 -31.68 33.99
C GLY A 355 29.41 -31.13 34.78
N ARG A 356 29.31 -29.82 35.01
CA ARG A 356 28.19 -29.20 35.74
C ARG A 356 27.35 -28.27 34.84
N ILE A 357 26.05 -28.28 35.02
CA ILE A 357 25.11 -27.38 34.35
C ILE A 357 24.80 -26.22 35.29
N TRP A 358 24.99 -24.98 34.80
CA TRP A 358 24.70 -23.77 35.53
C TRP A 358 23.51 -23.06 34.90
N LEU A 359 22.53 -22.67 35.71
CA LEU A 359 21.42 -21.85 35.30
C LEU A 359 21.53 -20.48 36.00
N LYS A 360 21.69 -19.42 35.22
CA LYS A 360 21.64 -18.03 35.71
C LYS A 360 20.19 -17.59 35.79
N THR A 361 19.74 -17.14 36.96
CA THR A 361 18.50 -16.40 37.11
C THR A 361 18.81 -14.93 36.91
N SER A 362 18.04 -14.27 36.01
CA SER A 362 18.09 -12.80 35.81
C SER A 362 17.52 -12.09 37.03
#